data_21c1b4b1d33b5692b6e2de1c62865408
#
_entry.id   21c1b4b1d33b5692b6e2de1c62865408
#
_cell.length_a   1.000
_cell.length_b   1.000
_cell.length_c   1.000
_cell.angle_alpha   90.00
_cell.angle_beta   90.00
_cell.angle_gamma   90.00
#
_symmetry.space_group_name_H-M   'P 1'
#
loop_
_entity.id
_entity.type
_entity.pdbx_description
1 polymer ?
#
loop_
_entity_poly.entity_id
_entity_poly.type
_entity_poly.pdbx_seq_one_letter_code
_entity_poly.pdbx_strand_id
1 'polypeptide(L)'
;MWKKYKSLKQPLVLPLKRLSKNINNYLSSNTLLDFGIQVIPEKFDFKKNYGILPNSLAISYALAIATSGKAKKIFLAGFDGYSSDDPRRVEMDNLLNLYHQSKSKIPLISITPTRYKIDSVSIYALYE
;
A
#
# COMPACT_ATOMS: atom_id res chain seq x y z
N MET A 1 -13.09 9.38 -12.40
CA MET A 1 -12.04 8.47 -11.89
C MET A 1 -12.28 7.03 -12.32
N TRP A 2 -13.41 6.43 -12.02
CA TRP A 2 -13.70 5.01 -12.29
C TRP A 2 -13.75 4.63 -13.78
N LYS A 3 -14.08 5.56 -14.70
CA LYS A 3 -14.04 5.30 -16.16
C LYS A 3 -12.67 4.80 -16.64
N LYS A 4 -11.60 5.37 -16.09
CA LYS A 4 -10.22 4.99 -16.43
C LYS A 4 -9.93 3.55 -16.01
N TYR A 5 -10.40 3.13 -14.84
CA TYR A 5 -10.17 1.76 -14.33
C TYR A 5 -10.99 0.72 -15.09
N LYS A 6 -12.17 1.05 -15.59
CA LYS A 6 -12.99 0.14 -16.39
C LYS A 6 -12.29 -0.32 -17.68
N SER A 7 -11.46 0.52 -18.26
CA SER A 7 -10.72 0.21 -19.49
C SER A 7 -9.42 -0.59 -19.25
N LEU A 8 -8.98 -0.73 -18.00
CA LEU A 8 -7.77 -1.49 -17.67
C LEU A 8 -8.03 -2.99 -17.81
N LYS A 9 -7.09 -3.67 -18.45
CA LYS A 9 -7.10 -5.14 -18.58
C LYS A 9 -6.49 -5.83 -17.36
N GLN A 10 -5.74 -5.09 -16.54
CA GLN A 10 -5.10 -5.64 -15.33
C GLN A 10 -6.15 -5.94 -14.26
N PRO A 11 -5.93 -6.96 -13.44
CA PRO A 11 -6.73 -7.20 -12.25
C PRO A 11 -6.69 -6.00 -11.30
N LEU A 12 -7.82 -5.72 -10.68
CA LEU A 12 -7.94 -4.69 -9.64
C LEU A 12 -8.08 -5.33 -8.28
N VAL A 13 -7.22 -4.96 -7.33
CA VAL A 13 -7.35 -5.38 -5.93
C VAL A 13 -8.07 -4.28 -5.17
N LEU A 14 -9.22 -4.60 -4.61
CA LEU A 14 -10.11 -3.62 -3.98
C LEU A 14 -10.78 -4.24 -2.75
N PRO A 15 -11.10 -3.44 -1.72
CA PRO A 15 -11.91 -3.90 -0.57
C PRO A 15 -13.39 -3.87 -0.96
N LEU A 16 -13.85 -4.86 -1.73
CA LEU A 16 -15.16 -4.86 -2.38
C LEU A 16 -16.33 -4.65 -1.40
N LYS A 17 -16.22 -5.16 -0.19
CA LYS A 17 -17.24 -4.98 0.85
C LYS A 17 -17.36 -3.53 1.36
N ARG A 18 -16.35 -2.71 1.13
CA ARG A 18 -16.33 -1.29 1.50
C ARG A 18 -16.79 -0.38 0.36
N LEU A 19 -16.86 -0.89 -0.86
CA LEU A 19 -17.32 -0.14 -2.01
C LEU A 19 -18.84 -0.16 -2.12
N SER A 20 -19.41 0.91 -2.68
CA SER A 20 -20.83 0.96 -2.98
C SER A 20 -21.20 -0.07 -4.05
N LYS A 21 -22.46 -0.54 -4.02
CA LYS A 21 -22.99 -1.46 -5.04
C LYS A 21 -22.85 -0.90 -6.46
N ASN A 22 -23.01 0.41 -6.62
CA ASN A 22 -22.88 1.07 -7.93
C ASN A 22 -21.46 0.96 -8.48
N ILE A 23 -20.44 1.13 -7.64
CA ILE A 23 -19.03 0.99 -8.05
C ILE A 23 -18.74 -0.48 -8.41
N ASN A 24 -19.17 -1.42 -7.58
CA ASN A 24 -18.99 -2.84 -7.84
C ASN A 24 -19.64 -3.27 -9.16
N ASN A 25 -20.87 -2.84 -9.42
CA ASN A 25 -21.54 -3.10 -10.68
C ASN A 25 -20.82 -2.45 -11.88
N TYR A 26 -20.33 -1.22 -11.69
CA TYR A 26 -19.60 -0.52 -12.74
C TYR A 26 -18.30 -1.23 -13.14
N LEU A 27 -17.62 -1.85 -12.17
CA LEU A 27 -16.36 -2.58 -12.38
C LEU A 27 -16.56 -4.08 -12.65
N SER A 28 -17.79 -4.55 -12.79
CA SER A 28 -18.09 -5.99 -12.94
C SER A 28 -17.45 -6.66 -14.15
N SER A 29 -17.08 -5.90 -15.19
CA SER A 29 -16.35 -6.39 -16.36
C SER A 29 -14.83 -6.58 -16.14
N ASN A 30 -14.30 -6.07 -15.02
CA ASN A 30 -12.89 -6.21 -14.67
C ASN A 30 -12.66 -7.48 -13.85
N THR A 31 -11.44 -8.01 -13.89
CA THR A 31 -11.03 -9.03 -12.90
C THR A 31 -10.84 -8.35 -11.56
N LEU A 32 -11.70 -8.65 -10.60
CA LEU A 32 -11.69 -8.09 -9.26
C LEU A 32 -11.14 -9.09 -8.26
N LEU A 33 -10.16 -8.68 -7.48
CA LEU A 33 -9.61 -9.44 -6.37
C LEU A 33 -10.00 -8.73 -5.07
N ASP A 34 -10.82 -9.41 -4.25
CA ASP A 34 -11.26 -8.87 -2.97
C ASP A 34 -10.15 -9.01 -1.91
N PHE A 35 -9.68 -7.88 -1.41
CA PHE A 35 -8.81 -7.83 -0.24
C PHE A 35 -9.41 -6.84 0.75
N GLY A 36 -9.89 -7.37 1.88
CA GLY A 36 -10.58 -6.58 2.89
C GLY A 36 -9.65 -5.69 3.69
N ILE A 37 -10.21 -4.68 4.35
CA ILE A 37 -9.52 -3.82 5.30
C ILE A 37 -10.30 -3.69 6.60
N GLN A 38 -9.57 -3.67 7.71
CA GLN A 38 -10.06 -3.27 9.02
C GLN A 38 -9.09 -2.21 9.55
N VAL A 39 -9.60 -1.07 9.98
CA VAL A 39 -8.76 -0.01 10.54
C VAL A 39 -8.80 -0.10 12.06
N ILE A 40 -7.63 -0.33 12.66
CA ILE A 40 -7.42 -0.32 14.11
C ILE A 40 -6.19 0.54 14.38
N PRO A 41 -6.32 1.68 15.07
CA PRO A 41 -5.18 2.55 15.36
C PRO A 41 -4.00 1.78 15.96
N GLU A 42 -2.80 2.17 15.58
CA GLU A 42 -1.53 1.61 16.07
C GLU A 42 -1.32 0.12 15.81
N LYS A 43 -2.16 -0.50 14.98
CA LYS A 43 -2.04 -1.92 14.65
C LYS A 43 -1.81 -2.15 13.17
N PHE A 44 -0.79 -2.93 12.85
CA PHE A 44 -0.53 -3.44 11.51
C PHE A 44 -0.47 -4.96 11.55
N ASP A 45 -1.38 -5.65 10.87
CA ASP A 45 -1.41 -7.12 10.78
C ASP A 45 -1.90 -7.56 9.40
N PHE A 46 -1.43 -8.70 8.94
CA PHE A 46 -1.59 -9.17 7.57
C PHE A 46 -2.21 -10.55 7.57
N LYS A 47 -3.40 -10.65 7.01
CA LYS A 47 -4.13 -11.91 6.85
C LYS A 47 -4.19 -12.30 5.38
N LYS A 48 -4.62 -13.50 5.08
CA LYS A 48 -4.70 -13.99 3.71
C LYS A 48 -5.58 -13.12 2.81
N ASN A 49 -6.73 -12.69 3.30
CA ASN A 49 -7.76 -12.02 2.51
C ASN A 49 -8.09 -10.59 2.99
N TYR A 50 -7.41 -10.11 4.02
CA TYR A 50 -7.59 -8.75 4.53
C TYR A 50 -6.38 -8.28 5.34
N GLY A 51 -6.26 -6.98 5.51
CA GLY A 51 -5.27 -6.35 6.39
C GLY A 51 -5.92 -5.61 7.54
N ILE A 52 -5.26 -5.61 8.69
CA ILE A 52 -5.54 -4.69 9.80
C ILE A 52 -4.53 -3.56 9.66
N LEU A 53 -5.04 -2.34 9.45
CA LEU A 53 -4.25 -1.17 9.11
C LEU A 53 -4.37 -0.11 10.21
N PRO A 54 -3.30 0.64 10.51
CA PRO A 54 -3.36 1.72 11.50
C PRO A 54 -4.20 2.92 11.04
N ASN A 55 -4.36 3.08 9.74
CA ASN A 55 -5.13 4.14 9.09
C ASN A 55 -5.63 3.70 7.72
N SER A 56 -6.44 4.52 7.06
CA SER A 56 -7.02 4.24 5.74
C SER A 56 -6.21 4.82 4.57
N LEU A 57 -4.93 5.07 4.76
CA LEU A 57 -4.08 5.57 3.67
C LEU A 57 -3.87 4.49 2.59
N ALA A 58 -3.79 4.91 1.34
CA ALA A 58 -3.56 4.02 0.21
C ALA A 58 -2.26 3.21 0.35
N ILE A 59 -1.21 3.82 0.90
CA ILE A 59 0.06 3.13 1.16
C ILE A 59 -0.09 2.01 2.19
N SER A 60 -0.88 2.20 3.26
CA SER A 60 -1.15 1.17 4.25
C SER A 60 -1.79 -0.07 3.61
N TYR A 61 -2.75 0.17 2.72
CA TYR A 61 -3.44 -0.88 1.98
C TYR A 61 -2.50 -1.60 1.00
N ALA A 62 -1.68 -0.85 0.26
CA ALA A 62 -0.70 -1.42 -0.67
C ALA A 62 0.34 -2.30 0.06
N LEU A 63 0.85 -1.85 1.19
CA LEU A 63 1.77 -2.63 2.03
C LEU A 63 1.10 -3.92 2.54
N ALA A 64 -0.17 -3.84 2.94
CA ALA A 64 -0.91 -5.01 3.40
C ALA A 64 -1.10 -6.05 2.28
N ILE A 65 -1.46 -5.61 1.08
CA ILE A 65 -1.61 -6.50 -0.09
C ILE A 65 -0.28 -7.19 -0.42
N ALA A 66 0.79 -6.41 -0.54
CA ALA A 66 2.11 -6.94 -0.89
C ALA A 66 2.64 -7.92 0.18
N THR A 67 2.43 -7.60 1.45
CA THR A 67 2.88 -8.44 2.58
C THR A 67 2.06 -9.72 2.67
N SER A 68 0.74 -9.64 2.55
CA SER A 68 -0.14 -10.81 2.52
C SER A 68 0.12 -11.70 1.31
N GLY A 69 0.50 -11.10 0.18
CA GLY A 69 0.92 -11.78 -1.04
C GLY A 69 2.34 -12.38 -0.98
N LYS A 70 3.04 -12.21 0.15
CA LYS A 70 4.40 -12.73 0.37
C LYS A 70 5.41 -12.24 -0.67
N ALA A 71 5.34 -10.96 -1.03
CA ALA A 71 6.34 -10.32 -1.87
C ALA A 71 7.73 -10.45 -1.23
N LYS A 72 8.77 -10.63 -2.04
CA LYS A 72 10.15 -10.73 -1.52
C LYS A 72 10.72 -9.38 -1.13
N LYS A 73 10.38 -8.35 -1.87
CA LYS A 73 10.80 -6.96 -1.67
C LYS A 73 9.70 -6.03 -2.16
N ILE A 74 9.63 -4.83 -1.61
CA ILE A 74 8.71 -3.78 -2.05
C ILE A 74 9.57 -2.57 -2.45
N PHE A 75 9.46 -2.18 -3.71
CA PHE A 75 10.12 -1.00 -4.22
C PHE A 75 9.14 0.18 -4.21
N LEU A 76 9.59 1.29 -3.67
CA LEU A 76 8.83 2.54 -3.60
C LEU A 76 9.43 3.56 -4.56
N ALA A 77 8.59 4.12 -5.42
CA ALA A 77 8.95 5.19 -6.35
C ALA A 77 8.07 6.41 -6.11
N GLY A 78 8.65 7.61 -6.13
CA GLY A 78 7.91 8.84 -5.91
C GLY A 78 7.47 9.06 -4.46
N PHE A 79 8.13 8.42 -3.50
CA PHE A 79 7.92 8.61 -2.06
C PHE A 79 8.95 9.60 -1.50
N ASP A 80 8.96 10.81 -2.03
CA ASP A 80 9.94 11.84 -1.68
C ASP A 80 9.82 12.27 -0.20
N GLY A 81 8.63 12.22 0.35
CA GLY A 81 8.31 12.60 1.71
C GLY A 81 7.80 14.04 1.84
N TYR A 82 7.01 14.26 2.87
CA TYR A 82 6.53 15.58 3.24
C TYR A 82 7.65 16.42 3.88
N SER A 83 7.52 17.75 3.81
CA SER A 83 8.43 18.67 4.52
C SER A 83 8.33 18.48 6.04
N SER A 84 9.32 18.96 6.78
CA SER A 84 9.41 18.78 8.23
C SER A 84 8.27 19.41 9.03
N ASP A 85 7.64 20.44 8.47
CA ASP A 85 6.53 21.21 9.02
C ASP A 85 5.15 20.69 8.61
N ASP A 86 5.08 19.70 7.71
CA ASP A 86 3.82 19.12 7.27
C ASP A 86 3.34 18.03 8.26
N PRO A 87 2.13 18.16 8.84
CA PRO A 87 1.62 17.19 9.81
C PRO A 87 1.46 15.77 9.21
N ARG A 88 1.28 15.67 7.91
CA ARG A 88 1.21 14.36 7.22
C ARG A 88 2.51 13.58 7.30
N ARG A 89 3.64 14.25 7.52
CA ARG A 89 4.91 13.59 7.73
C ARG A 89 4.89 12.71 8.97
N VAL A 90 4.36 13.21 10.07
CA VAL A 90 4.25 12.45 11.32
C VAL A 90 3.40 11.20 11.14
N GLU A 91 2.28 11.33 10.42
CA GLU A 91 1.41 10.19 10.11
C GLU A 91 2.14 9.12 9.29
N MET A 92 2.90 9.53 8.28
CA MET A 92 3.68 8.62 7.44
C MET A 92 4.84 7.97 8.19
N ASP A 93 5.57 8.74 9.00
CA ASP A 93 6.67 8.23 9.82
C ASP A 93 6.15 7.18 10.82
N ASN A 94 5.02 7.44 11.46
CA ASN A 94 4.38 6.50 12.37
C ASN A 94 3.95 5.21 11.64
N LEU A 95 3.33 5.35 10.46
CA LEU A 95 2.95 4.21 9.64
C LEU A 95 4.14 3.32 9.29
N LEU A 96 5.22 3.91 8.79
CA LEU A 96 6.42 3.19 8.39
C LEU A 96 7.11 2.53 9.59
N ASN A 97 7.15 3.21 10.74
CA ASN A 97 7.67 2.64 11.97
C ASN A 97 6.85 1.41 12.41
N LEU A 98 5.52 1.49 12.41
CA LEU A 98 4.65 0.36 12.73
C LEU A 98 4.87 -0.80 11.76
N TYR A 99 5.02 -0.51 10.48
CA TYR A 99 5.32 -1.54 9.48
C TYR A 99 6.66 -2.22 9.75
N HIS A 100 7.71 -1.47 10.02
CA HIS A 100 9.04 -2.00 10.35
C HIS A 100 9.07 -2.83 11.64
N GLN A 101 8.19 -2.55 12.59
CA GLN A 101 8.05 -3.32 13.82
C GLN A 101 7.20 -4.58 13.65
N SER A 102 6.45 -4.71 12.56
CA SER A 102 5.61 -5.88 12.33
C SER A 102 6.45 -7.14 12.09
N LYS A 103 5.94 -8.28 12.55
CA LYS A 103 6.64 -9.57 12.42
C LYS A 103 6.75 -10.03 10.95
N SER A 104 5.80 -9.67 10.13
CA SER A 104 5.71 -10.09 8.73
C SER A 104 6.24 -9.05 7.74
N LYS A 105 6.92 -8.02 8.22
CA LYS A 105 7.46 -6.96 7.38
C LYS A 105 8.30 -7.51 6.22
N ILE A 106 8.18 -6.85 5.09
CA ILE A 106 8.98 -7.09 3.90
C ILE A 106 9.94 -5.91 3.73
N PRO A 107 11.18 -6.12 3.26
CA PRO A 107 12.10 -5.01 3.00
C PRO A 107 11.47 -3.96 2.07
N LEU A 108 11.43 -2.71 2.53
CA LEU A 108 11.04 -1.55 1.74
C LEU A 108 12.29 -0.88 1.21
N ILE A 109 12.34 -0.64 -0.08
CA ILE A 109 13.48 -0.04 -0.76
C ILE A 109 12.97 1.11 -1.63
N SER A 110 13.43 2.33 -1.35
CA SER A 110 13.14 3.46 -2.22
C SER A 110 14.09 3.45 -3.41
N ILE A 111 13.53 3.57 -4.61
CA ILE A 111 14.29 3.70 -5.87
C ILE A 111 14.33 5.13 -6.38
N THR A 112 13.71 6.06 -5.66
CA THR A 112 13.79 7.51 -5.85
C THR A 112 14.26 8.17 -4.55
N PRO A 113 14.77 9.40 -4.58
CA PRO A 113 15.11 10.12 -3.35
C PRO A 113 13.95 10.16 -2.36
N THR A 114 14.23 9.98 -1.08
CA THR A 114 13.21 10.00 -0.04
C THR A 114 13.73 10.64 1.25
N ARG A 115 12.84 11.31 1.98
CA ARG A 115 13.09 11.85 3.32
C ARG A 115 12.70 10.88 4.44
N TYR A 116 12.07 9.76 4.10
CA TYR A 116 11.73 8.72 5.06
C TYR A 116 12.94 7.84 5.38
N LYS A 117 12.92 7.23 6.56
CA LYS A 117 13.95 6.27 6.98
C LYS A 117 13.70 4.91 6.32
N ILE A 118 13.99 4.83 5.05
CA ILE A 118 13.87 3.64 4.21
C ILE A 118 15.19 3.45 3.48
N ASP A 119 15.61 2.20 3.31
CA ASP A 119 16.75 1.89 2.46
C ASP A 119 16.54 2.44 1.05
N SER A 120 17.58 3.00 0.46
CA SER A 120 17.50 3.59 -0.86
C SER A 120 18.56 3.01 -1.77
N VAL A 121 18.17 2.69 -3.00
CA VAL A 121 19.08 2.22 -4.04
C VAL A 121 18.81 2.97 -5.34
N SER A 122 19.84 3.14 -6.14
CA SER A 122 19.67 3.66 -7.48
C SER A 122 18.90 2.66 -8.34
N ILE A 123 17.98 3.14 -9.17
CA ILE A 123 17.29 2.30 -10.13
C ILE A 123 18.27 1.54 -11.05
N TYR A 124 19.41 2.14 -11.34
CA TYR A 124 20.45 1.51 -12.17
C TYR A 124 21.12 0.31 -11.49
N ALA A 125 21.19 0.31 -10.15
CA ALA A 125 21.75 -0.80 -9.39
C ALA A 125 20.83 -2.04 -9.31
N LEU A 126 19.61 -1.95 -9.80
CA LEU A 126 18.68 -3.08 -9.84
C LEU A 126 18.94 -4.02 -11.03
N TYR A 127 19.74 -3.60 -11.99
CA TYR A 127 20.05 -4.36 -13.21
C TYR A 127 21.45 -5.02 -13.17
N GLU A 128 22.16 -4.86 -12.08
CA GLU A 128 23.40 -5.57 -11.80
C GLU A 128 23.12 -6.87 -11.00
#